data_aa3f8c39a42c1a20c2f07c5c59b7dfb1
#
_entry.id   aa3f8c39a42c1a20c2f07c5c59b7dfb1
#
_cell.length_a   1.000
_cell.length_b   1.000
_cell.length_c   1.000
_cell.angle_alpha   90.00
_cell.angle_beta   90.00
_cell.angle_gamma   90.00
#
_symmetry.space_group_name_H-M   'P 1'
#
loop_
_entity.id
_entity.type
_entity.pdbx_description
1 polymer ?
#
loop_
_entity_poly.entity_id
_entity_poly.type
_entity_poly.pdbx_seq_one_letter_code
_entity_poly.pdbx_strand_id
1 'polypeptide(L)'
;MKLFLTVPFFFLLVSCNIYQPVEFEGIDDYSFSSENGCNPICISLEFYNPNFYNVAVKSAKIKSSLSKDDLGFLNLKDYYILKKKQNSVIELSLNTEAKSIQPILSGFLNFFIGKEVELSVDGVIKVKAMGLSKNIQIERSFKIKY
;
A
#
# COMPACT_ATOMS: atom_id res chain seq x y z
N MET A 1 46.89 49.88 -1.84
CA MET A 1 45.88 49.27 -2.71
C MET A 1 45.59 47.88 -2.17
N LYS A 2 44.52 47.72 -1.38
CA LYS A 2 44.16 46.44 -0.79
C LYS A 2 43.10 45.77 -1.65
N LEU A 3 43.48 44.72 -2.34
CA LEU A 3 42.61 43.93 -3.19
C LEU A 3 41.76 43.00 -2.28
N PHE A 4 40.53 43.36 -2.03
CA PHE A 4 39.54 42.48 -1.37
C PHE A 4 39.11 41.38 -2.34
N LEU A 5 39.64 40.20 -2.15
CA LEU A 5 39.22 39.03 -2.89
C LEU A 5 37.91 38.49 -2.23
N THR A 6 36.77 38.95 -2.67
CA THR A 6 35.48 38.42 -2.33
C THR A 6 35.28 37.10 -3.05
N VAL A 7 35.51 36.00 -2.35
CA VAL A 7 35.14 34.66 -2.81
C VAL A 7 33.61 34.53 -2.68
N PRO A 8 32.86 34.39 -3.75
CA PRO A 8 31.43 34.07 -3.65
C PRO A 8 31.33 32.65 -3.11
N PHE A 9 30.92 32.52 -1.87
CA PHE A 9 30.54 31.24 -1.26
C PHE A 9 29.23 30.79 -1.92
N PHE A 10 29.38 30.13 -3.05
CA PHE A 10 28.29 29.51 -3.77
C PHE A 10 27.87 28.27 -2.96
N PHE A 11 26.97 28.49 -1.99
CA PHE A 11 26.26 27.41 -1.32
C PHE A 11 25.44 26.70 -2.39
N LEU A 12 26.01 25.67 -2.98
CA LEU A 12 25.27 24.64 -3.68
C LEU A 12 24.31 24.02 -2.66
N LEU A 13 23.09 24.54 -2.61
CA LEU A 13 21.97 23.87 -2.00
C LEU A 13 21.70 22.62 -2.83
N VAL A 14 22.54 21.61 -2.62
CA VAL A 14 22.20 20.24 -3.00
C VAL A 14 21.01 19.90 -2.12
N SER A 15 19.82 20.15 -2.64
CA SER A 15 18.58 19.63 -2.10
C SER A 15 18.69 18.10 -2.21
N CYS A 16 19.37 17.49 -1.24
CA CYS A 16 19.32 16.05 -1.05
C CYS A 16 17.87 15.71 -0.74
N ASN A 17 17.14 15.22 -1.72
CA ASN A 17 15.90 14.50 -1.51
C ASN A 17 16.24 13.23 -0.73
N ILE A 18 16.40 13.39 0.59
CA ILE A 18 16.72 12.31 1.52
C ILE A 18 15.59 11.27 1.55
N TYR A 19 14.38 11.68 1.14
CA TYR A 19 13.19 10.83 1.06
C TYR A 19 12.75 10.67 -0.39
N GLN A 20 12.77 9.43 -0.86
CA GLN A 20 12.10 9.04 -2.08
C GLN A 20 10.78 8.36 -1.72
N PRO A 21 9.67 8.68 -2.39
CA PRO A 21 8.39 8.03 -2.11
C PRO A 21 8.52 6.52 -2.32
N VAL A 22 7.92 5.76 -1.41
CA VAL A 22 7.77 4.32 -1.59
C VAL A 22 6.83 4.09 -2.76
N GLU A 23 7.20 3.20 -3.66
CA GLU A 23 6.46 2.89 -4.88
C GLU A 23 5.54 1.69 -4.64
N PHE A 24 4.30 1.81 -5.05
CA PHE A 24 3.35 0.72 -5.05
C PHE A 24 3.47 -0.03 -6.38
N GLU A 25 3.88 -1.29 -6.33
CA GLU A 25 4.11 -2.11 -7.53
C GLU A 25 2.83 -2.81 -8.00
N GLY A 26 2.03 -3.33 -7.06
CA GLY A 26 0.79 -4.00 -7.41
C GLY A 26 0.26 -4.95 -6.34
N ILE A 27 -0.65 -5.80 -6.77
CA ILE A 27 -1.10 -6.95 -5.98
C ILE A 27 -0.19 -8.13 -6.31
N ASP A 28 0.45 -8.68 -5.27
CA ASP A 28 1.31 -9.85 -5.37
C ASP A 28 0.45 -11.14 -5.34
N ASP A 29 -0.45 -11.23 -4.35
CA ASP A 29 -1.32 -12.40 -4.17
C ASP A 29 -2.63 -12.01 -3.48
N TYR A 30 -3.60 -12.90 -3.58
CA TYR A 30 -4.86 -12.80 -2.83
C TYR A 30 -5.31 -14.20 -2.42
N SER A 31 -5.83 -14.33 -1.22
CA SER A 31 -6.30 -15.60 -0.69
C SER A 31 -7.66 -15.47 -0.02
N PHE A 32 -8.48 -16.50 -0.17
CA PHE A 32 -9.84 -16.59 0.40
C PHE A 32 -9.92 -17.65 1.52
N SER A 33 -8.78 -18.06 2.05
CA SER A 33 -8.75 -19.16 3.03
C SER A 33 -8.87 -18.64 4.46
N SER A 34 -9.85 -19.14 5.19
CA SER A 34 -9.98 -18.94 6.62
C SER A 34 -8.89 -19.63 7.44
N GLU A 35 -8.20 -20.61 6.87
CA GLU A 35 -7.16 -21.39 7.57
C GLU A 35 -5.96 -20.54 7.95
N ASN A 36 -5.66 -19.49 7.19
CA ASN A 36 -4.56 -18.56 7.43
C ASN A 36 -4.97 -17.29 8.18
N GLY A 37 -6.14 -17.28 8.80
CA GLY A 37 -6.66 -16.08 9.48
C GLY A 37 -7.18 -15.00 8.53
N CYS A 38 -7.38 -15.34 7.26
CA CYS A 38 -8.02 -14.49 6.27
C CYS A 38 -9.54 -14.67 6.38
N ASN A 39 -10.26 -13.68 6.87
CA ASN A 39 -11.70 -13.77 6.98
C ASN A 39 -12.39 -12.50 6.45
N PRO A 40 -12.97 -12.52 5.27
CA PRO A 40 -13.01 -13.59 4.27
C PRO A 40 -11.85 -13.55 3.27
N ILE A 41 -11.07 -12.47 3.20
CA ILE A 41 -10.03 -12.27 2.19
C ILE A 41 -8.79 -11.67 2.81
N CYS A 42 -7.61 -12.15 2.37
CA CYS A 42 -6.35 -11.41 2.48
C CYS A 42 -5.88 -10.99 1.10
N ILE A 43 -5.28 -9.81 1.05
CA ILE A 43 -4.66 -9.25 -0.15
C ILE A 43 -3.22 -8.89 0.19
N SER A 44 -2.31 -9.39 -0.61
CA SER A 44 -0.88 -9.08 -0.51
C SER A 44 -0.53 -7.97 -1.50
N LEU A 45 -0.03 -6.85 -0.98
CA LEU A 45 0.38 -5.70 -1.78
C LEU A 45 1.90 -5.62 -1.81
N GLU A 46 2.47 -5.47 -3.01
CA GLU A 46 3.90 -5.31 -3.21
C GLU A 46 4.28 -3.83 -3.28
N PHE A 47 5.36 -3.49 -2.56
CA PHE A 47 5.93 -2.15 -2.52
C PHE A 47 7.43 -2.20 -2.73
N TYR A 48 7.95 -1.30 -3.54
CA TYR A 48 9.38 -1.04 -3.65
C TYR A 48 9.79 0.16 -2.78
N ASN A 49 10.81 -0.04 -1.95
CA ASN A 49 11.39 1.04 -1.16
C ASN A 49 12.69 1.54 -1.81
N PRO A 50 12.68 2.68 -2.53
CA PRO A 50 13.85 3.22 -3.19
C PRO A 50 14.87 3.84 -2.23
N ASN A 51 14.55 3.96 -0.95
CA ASN A 51 15.40 4.61 0.04
C ASN A 51 16.56 3.72 0.51
N PHE A 52 17.61 4.34 1.03
CA PHE A 52 18.75 3.65 1.64
C PHE A 52 18.51 3.22 3.10
N TYR A 53 17.28 3.40 3.59
CA TYR A 53 16.86 3.04 4.94
C TYR A 53 15.53 2.29 4.91
N ASN A 54 15.27 1.56 5.98
CA ASN A 54 14.03 0.83 6.14
C ASN A 54 12.88 1.78 6.49
N VAL A 55 11.70 1.48 5.99
CA VAL A 55 10.46 2.22 6.24
C VAL A 55 9.47 1.32 6.98
N ALA A 56 9.05 1.74 8.17
CA ALA A 56 8.08 1.00 8.97
C ALA A 56 6.65 1.36 8.56
N VAL A 57 5.84 0.38 8.30
CA VAL A 57 4.40 0.56 8.06
C VAL A 57 3.68 0.65 9.41
N LYS A 58 2.97 1.73 9.65
CA LYS A 58 2.30 2.00 10.94
C LYS A 58 0.82 1.67 10.94
N SER A 59 0.15 2.00 9.87
CA SER A 59 -1.28 1.69 9.70
C SER A 59 -1.65 1.72 8.23
N ALA A 60 -2.67 0.96 7.88
CA ALA A 60 -3.35 1.05 6.60
C ALA A 60 -4.83 1.30 6.85
N LYS A 61 -5.42 2.21 6.09
CA LYS A 61 -6.85 2.46 6.01
C LYS A 61 -7.20 2.45 4.53
N ILE A 62 -7.49 1.28 4.02
CA ILE A 62 -7.75 1.06 2.60
C ILE A 62 -9.16 0.51 2.49
N LYS A 63 -10.02 1.25 1.79
CA LYS A 63 -11.34 0.79 1.39
C LYS A 63 -11.20 -0.10 0.18
N SER A 64 -11.93 -1.20 0.15
CA SER A 64 -11.96 -2.10 -0.99
C SER A 64 -13.37 -2.27 -1.53
N SER A 65 -13.49 -2.40 -2.85
CA SER A 65 -14.75 -2.70 -3.53
C SER A 65 -14.52 -3.71 -4.64
N LEU A 66 -15.53 -4.54 -4.87
CA LEU A 66 -15.53 -5.55 -5.93
C LEU A 66 -16.68 -5.26 -6.88
N SER A 67 -16.36 -4.96 -8.14
CA SER A 67 -17.36 -4.60 -9.17
C SER A 67 -18.34 -3.50 -8.70
N LYS A 68 -17.84 -2.50 -7.97
CA LYS A 68 -18.57 -1.38 -7.32
C LYS A 68 -19.29 -1.72 -6.01
N ASP A 69 -19.34 -2.98 -5.60
CA ASP A 69 -19.87 -3.37 -4.29
C ASP A 69 -18.81 -3.12 -3.20
N ASP A 70 -19.22 -2.44 -2.15
CA ASP A 70 -18.32 -2.13 -1.02
C ASP A 70 -18.02 -3.40 -0.24
N LEU A 71 -16.74 -3.78 -0.20
CA LEU A 71 -16.29 -4.95 0.57
C LEU A 71 -15.97 -4.60 2.02
N GLY A 72 -15.65 -3.32 2.30
CA GLY A 72 -15.20 -2.86 3.60
C GLY A 72 -13.76 -2.39 3.62
N PHE A 73 -13.15 -2.39 4.80
CA PHE A 73 -11.80 -1.89 5.01
C PHE A 73 -10.78 -3.01 5.13
N LEU A 74 -9.67 -2.83 4.43
CA LEU A 74 -8.48 -3.64 4.58
C LEU A 74 -7.63 -3.09 5.72
N ASN A 75 -7.22 -3.97 6.63
CA ASN A 75 -6.37 -3.64 7.76
C ASN A 75 -5.06 -4.42 7.70
N LEU A 76 -4.01 -3.85 8.28
CA LEU A 76 -2.74 -4.56 8.44
C LEU A 76 -2.95 -5.78 9.33
N LYS A 77 -2.43 -6.93 8.88
CA LYS A 77 -2.42 -8.15 9.65
C LYS A 77 -1.33 -8.13 10.73
N ASP A 78 -0.17 -7.55 10.37
CA ASP A 78 1.00 -7.52 11.21
C ASP A 78 1.77 -6.19 11.11
N TYR A 79 2.87 -6.10 11.84
CA TYR A 79 3.83 -5.02 11.71
C TYR A 79 4.80 -5.31 10.57
N TYR A 80 4.84 -4.41 9.57
CA TYR A 80 5.67 -4.58 8.40
C TYR A 80 6.81 -3.56 8.33
N ILE A 81 7.95 -4.02 7.80
CA ILE A 81 9.09 -3.19 7.47
C ILE A 81 9.40 -3.34 5.98
N LEU A 82 9.28 -2.24 5.25
CA LEU A 82 9.75 -2.16 3.87
C LEU A 82 11.27 -2.01 3.88
N LYS A 83 11.97 -3.05 3.48
CA LYS A 83 13.42 -3.09 3.49
C LYS A 83 14.01 -2.12 2.46
N LYS A 84 15.15 -1.52 2.79
CA LYS A 84 15.87 -0.60 1.91
C LYS A 84 16.22 -1.24 0.57
N LYS A 85 15.98 -0.51 -0.53
CA LYS A 85 16.34 -0.92 -1.90
C LYS A 85 15.80 -2.30 -2.29
N GLN A 86 14.62 -2.67 -1.78
CA GLN A 86 14.01 -3.98 -2.03
C GLN A 86 12.50 -3.87 -2.15
N ASN A 87 11.93 -4.85 -2.83
CA ASN A 87 10.51 -5.12 -2.78
C ASN A 87 10.16 -5.76 -1.44
N SER A 88 8.98 -5.45 -0.95
CA SER A 88 8.43 -5.99 0.28
C SER A 88 6.94 -6.18 0.11
N VAL A 89 6.43 -7.30 0.61
CA VAL A 89 5.01 -7.63 0.55
C VAL A 89 4.36 -7.30 1.88
N ILE A 90 3.20 -6.65 1.82
CA ILE A 90 2.35 -6.34 2.97
C ILE A 90 1.06 -7.13 2.83
N GLU A 91 0.73 -7.93 3.82
CA GLU A 91 -0.53 -8.65 3.86
C GLU A 91 -1.59 -7.83 4.60
N LEU A 92 -2.72 -7.64 3.95
CA LEU A 92 -3.89 -6.94 4.46
C LEU A 92 -5.05 -7.93 4.59
N SER A 93 -5.75 -7.88 5.71
CA SER A 93 -6.98 -8.64 5.91
C SER A 93 -8.21 -7.75 5.76
N LEU A 94 -9.23 -8.27 5.08
CA LEU A 94 -10.51 -7.59 4.97
C LEU A 94 -11.29 -7.76 6.29
N ASN A 95 -11.70 -6.65 6.87
CA ASN A 95 -12.63 -6.66 7.98
C ASN A 95 -14.02 -6.26 7.47
N THR A 96 -14.89 -7.25 7.29
CA THR A 96 -16.28 -7.02 6.93
C THR A 96 -17.16 -7.02 8.17
N GLU A 97 -17.91 -5.94 8.36
CA GLU A 97 -19.03 -6.00 9.29
C GLU A 97 -20.08 -6.97 8.74
N ALA A 98 -20.60 -7.84 9.60
CA ALA A 98 -21.50 -8.93 9.22
C ALA A 98 -22.79 -8.49 8.45
N LYS A 99 -23.09 -7.20 8.45
CA LYS A 99 -24.21 -6.61 7.71
C LYS A 99 -23.95 -6.45 6.20
N SER A 100 -22.73 -6.57 5.74
CA SER A 100 -22.31 -6.32 4.35
C SER A 100 -22.10 -7.60 3.52
N ILE A 101 -22.47 -8.76 4.04
CA ILE A 101 -22.19 -10.06 3.38
C ILE A 101 -23.02 -10.25 2.09
N GLN A 102 -24.22 -9.70 1.99
CA GLN A 102 -25.09 -9.92 0.81
C GLN A 102 -24.55 -9.33 -0.51
N PRO A 103 -24.07 -8.08 -0.56
CA PRO A 103 -23.45 -7.56 -1.80
C PRO A 103 -22.11 -8.26 -2.11
N ILE A 104 -21.37 -8.66 -1.09
CA ILE A 104 -20.13 -9.42 -1.23
C ILE A 104 -20.36 -10.74 -1.96
N LEU A 105 -21.43 -11.45 -1.65
CA LEU A 105 -21.77 -12.73 -2.29
C LEU A 105 -21.95 -12.61 -3.80
N SER A 106 -22.57 -11.55 -4.32
CA SER A 106 -22.81 -11.40 -5.76
C SER A 106 -21.51 -11.15 -6.54
N GLY A 107 -20.64 -10.30 -6.04
CA GLY A 107 -19.32 -10.06 -6.62
C GLY A 107 -18.43 -11.32 -6.58
N PHE A 108 -18.42 -12.02 -5.45
CA PHE A 108 -17.70 -13.28 -5.31
C PHE A 108 -18.26 -14.42 -6.16
N LEU A 109 -19.58 -14.54 -6.31
CA LEU A 109 -20.17 -15.52 -7.20
C LEU A 109 -19.66 -15.32 -8.63
N ASN A 110 -19.64 -14.09 -9.14
CA ASN A 110 -19.11 -13.80 -10.46
C ASN A 110 -17.63 -14.17 -10.59
N PHE A 111 -16.83 -13.93 -9.56
CA PHE A 111 -15.44 -14.33 -9.51
C PHE A 111 -15.28 -15.85 -9.56
N PHE A 112 -16.00 -16.58 -8.70
CA PHE A 112 -15.93 -18.07 -8.63
C PHE A 112 -16.43 -18.78 -9.89
N ILE A 113 -17.35 -18.18 -10.66
CA ILE A 113 -17.77 -18.75 -11.94
C ILE A 113 -16.86 -18.33 -13.10
N GLY A 114 -15.67 -17.79 -12.80
CA GLY A 114 -14.63 -17.47 -13.78
C GLY A 114 -14.90 -16.22 -14.60
N LYS A 115 -15.81 -15.34 -14.15
CA LYS A 115 -15.96 -14.01 -14.73
C LYS A 115 -14.88 -13.08 -14.24
N GLU A 116 -14.41 -12.21 -15.14
CA GLU A 116 -13.53 -11.11 -14.78
C GLU A 116 -14.29 -10.11 -13.91
N VAL A 117 -13.75 -9.79 -12.75
CA VAL A 117 -14.29 -8.79 -11.82
C VAL A 117 -13.24 -7.73 -11.52
N GLU A 118 -13.70 -6.51 -11.28
CA GLU A 118 -12.83 -5.38 -10.94
C GLU A 118 -12.72 -5.26 -9.41
N LEU A 119 -11.52 -5.43 -8.89
CA LEU A 119 -11.17 -5.14 -7.50
C LEU A 119 -10.57 -3.74 -7.43
N SER A 120 -11.20 -2.85 -6.70
CA SER A 120 -10.69 -1.49 -6.48
C SER A 120 -10.25 -1.33 -5.02
N VAL A 121 -9.12 -0.68 -4.84
CA VAL A 121 -8.57 -0.31 -3.53
C VAL A 121 -8.28 1.18 -3.51
N ASP A 122 -8.77 1.85 -2.49
CA ASP A 122 -8.60 3.29 -2.27
C ASP A 122 -8.32 3.58 -0.79
N GLY A 123 -7.28 4.32 -0.52
CA GLY A 123 -6.96 4.65 0.87
C GLY A 123 -5.56 5.16 1.10
N VAL A 124 -5.16 5.07 2.36
CA VAL A 124 -3.90 5.63 2.84
C VAL A 124 -3.15 4.61 3.69
N ILE A 125 -1.87 4.44 3.37
CA ILE A 125 -0.91 3.75 4.23
C ILE A 125 -0.02 4.78 4.93
N LYS A 126 0.00 4.75 6.25
CA LYS A 126 0.89 5.59 7.05
C LYS A 126 2.19 4.86 7.31
N VAL A 127 3.29 5.45 6.91
CA VAL A 127 4.64 4.92 7.09
C VAL A 127 5.47 5.85 7.96
N LYS A 128 6.51 5.29 8.60
CA LYS A 128 7.46 6.05 9.41
C LYS A 128 8.89 5.62 9.09
N ALA A 129 9.76 6.61 8.88
CA ALA A 129 11.18 6.40 8.72
C ALA A 129 11.95 7.56 9.34
N MET A 130 13.07 7.29 9.99
CA MET A 130 13.97 8.29 10.58
C MET A 130 13.24 9.35 11.45
N GLY A 131 12.22 8.92 12.21
CA GLY A 131 11.41 9.83 13.04
C GLY A 131 10.30 10.58 12.33
N LEU A 132 10.27 10.60 11.00
CA LEU A 132 9.27 11.28 10.19
C LEU A 132 8.17 10.31 9.75
N SER A 133 6.91 10.76 9.77
CA SER A 133 5.77 10.02 9.26
C SER A 133 5.31 10.60 7.93
N LYS A 134 4.97 9.72 7.01
CA LYS A 134 4.43 10.06 5.68
C LYS A 134 3.20 9.22 5.40
N ASN A 135 2.31 9.76 4.58
CA ASN A 135 1.16 9.05 4.05
C ASN A 135 1.42 8.70 2.59
N ILE A 136 1.18 7.44 2.25
CA ILE A 136 1.20 6.94 0.87
C ILE A 136 -0.26 6.77 0.47
N GLN A 137 -0.70 7.49 -0.54
CA GLN A 137 -2.02 7.30 -1.12
C GLN A 137 -1.99 6.13 -2.09
N ILE A 138 -3.01 5.28 -2.01
CA ILE A 138 -3.22 4.14 -2.88
C ILE A 138 -4.59 4.29 -3.50
N GLU A 139 -4.62 4.35 -4.81
CA GLU A 139 -5.85 4.36 -5.60
C GLU A 139 -5.57 3.50 -6.84
N ARG A 140 -6.11 2.28 -6.86
CA ARG A 140 -5.90 1.33 -7.95
C ARG A 140 -7.12 0.45 -8.15
N SER A 141 -7.33 0.10 -9.41
CA SER A 141 -8.31 -0.90 -9.82
C SER A 141 -7.61 -2.01 -10.59
N PHE A 142 -7.97 -3.24 -10.30
CA PHE A 142 -7.39 -4.44 -10.90
C PHE A 142 -8.50 -5.32 -11.40
N LYS A 143 -8.26 -5.94 -12.55
CA LYS A 143 -9.13 -7.00 -13.06
C LYS A 143 -8.59 -8.33 -12.54
N ILE A 144 -9.41 -9.02 -11.79
CA ILE A 144 -9.11 -10.34 -11.24
C ILE A 144 -10.02 -11.39 -11.85
N LYS A 145 -9.48 -12.57 -12.06
CA LYS A 145 -10.21 -13.73 -12.60
C LYS A 145 -9.73 -14.96 -11.85
N TYR A 146 -10.68 -15.84 -11.48
CA TYR A 146 -10.37 -17.15 -10.87
C TYR A 146 -9.84 -18.13 -11.91
#